data_5c5aea4e4f8b42e6f9d6a608ac149268
#
_entry.id   5c5aea4e4f8b42e6f9d6a608ac149268
#
_cell.length_a   1.000
_cell.length_b   1.000
_cell.length_c   1.000
_cell.angle_alpha   90.00
_cell.angle_beta   90.00
_cell.angle_gamma   90.00
#
_symmetry.space_group_name_H-M   'P 1'
#
loop_
_entity.id
_entity.type
_entity.pdbx_description
1 polymer ?
#
loop_
_entity_poly.entity_id
_entity_poly.type
_entity_poly.pdbx_seq_one_letter_code
_entity_poly.pdbx_strand_id
1 'polypeptide(L)'
;MYRSALSHPKVCGISIATRPDCLGPEVLALLAKLKGEYPDKFLWIELGLQTIHEETAHYIRRGYPLSCFEKACTNLKTLKIPFIVHTILGLPGETDRQVLETMKYLNHIAPFGIKLQLLHILKNTDLAEDYEKGIFEALTPEHYLDLLVSCLAHLSPDIVIHRVTGDGPKDLLIAPKWSLDKRKVLNSLHHL
;
A
#
# COMPACT_ATOMS: atom_id res chain seq x y z
N MET A 1 9.73 10.33 -20.06
CA MET A 1 8.37 9.83 -19.73
C MET A 1 7.63 10.78 -18.77
N TYR A 2 8.02 10.99 -17.51
CA TYR A 2 7.29 11.85 -16.55
C TYR A 2 7.12 13.29 -17.00
N ARG A 3 8.18 13.94 -17.52
CA ARG A 3 8.09 15.30 -18.06
C ARG A 3 7.11 15.38 -19.25
N SER A 4 7.12 14.41 -20.14
CA SER A 4 6.18 14.34 -21.27
C SER A 4 4.72 14.22 -20.81
N ALA A 5 4.45 13.46 -19.74
CA ALA A 5 3.12 13.39 -19.15
C ALA A 5 2.72 14.73 -18.49
N LEU A 6 3.61 15.30 -17.66
CA LEU A 6 3.35 16.55 -16.95
C LEU A 6 3.22 17.77 -17.89
N SER A 7 3.91 17.78 -19.04
CA SER A 7 3.78 18.87 -20.02
C SER A 7 2.43 18.90 -20.75
N HIS A 8 1.66 17.82 -20.70
CA HIS A 8 0.36 17.76 -21.38
C HIS A 8 -0.70 18.62 -20.64
N PRO A 9 -1.43 19.52 -21.32
CA PRO A 9 -2.32 20.49 -20.66
C PRO A 9 -3.51 19.84 -19.95
N LYS A 10 -3.95 18.66 -20.37
CA LYS A 10 -5.07 17.92 -19.75
C LYS A 10 -4.65 17.01 -18.60
N VAL A 11 -3.35 16.92 -18.28
CA VAL A 11 -2.84 16.13 -17.15
C VAL A 11 -2.74 17.03 -15.94
N CYS A 12 -3.50 16.73 -14.88
CA CYS A 12 -3.49 17.50 -13.63
C CYS A 12 -2.39 17.07 -12.66
N GLY A 13 -1.75 15.92 -12.89
CA GLY A 13 -0.64 15.42 -12.07
C GLY A 13 -0.29 13.98 -12.38
N ILE A 14 0.68 13.45 -11.63
CA ILE A 14 1.10 12.03 -11.73
C ILE A 14 1.23 11.41 -10.34
N SER A 15 0.84 10.15 -10.25
CA SER A 15 1.15 9.29 -9.11
C SER A 15 2.10 8.19 -9.58
N ILE A 16 3.21 8.01 -8.87
CA ILE A 16 4.29 7.10 -9.25
C ILE A 16 4.41 6.02 -8.19
N ALA A 17 3.98 4.80 -8.52
CA ALA A 17 4.18 3.64 -7.66
C ALA A 17 5.62 3.13 -7.80
N THR A 18 6.31 2.95 -6.67
CA THR A 18 7.70 2.52 -6.65
C THR A 18 8.04 1.79 -5.34
N ARG A 19 9.19 1.14 -5.33
CA ARG A 19 9.80 0.56 -4.14
C ARG A 19 10.66 1.63 -3.45
N PRO A 20 10.76 1.61 -2.10
CA PRO A 20 11.62 2.53 -1.37
C PRO A 20 13.10 2.52 -1.81
N ASP A 21 13.64 1.35 -2.11
CA ASP A 21 15.03 1.15 -2.55
C ASP A 21 15.31 1.68 -3.98
N CYS A 22 14.26 2.03 -4.73
CA CYS A 22 14.38 2.67 -6.05
C CYS A 22 14.44 4.21 -5.97
N LEU A 23 14.34 4.81 -4.78
CA LEU A 23 14.40 6.26 -4.58
C LEU A 23 15.84 6.72 -4.26
N GLY A 24 16.77 6.44 -5.17
CA GLY A 24 18.15 6.94 -5.07
C GLY A 24 18.26 8.47 -5.24
N PRO A 25 19.44 9.06 -4.94
CA PRO A 25 19.65 10.52 -4.99
C PRO A 25 19.30 11.15 -6.34
N GLU A 26 19.61 10.48 -7.44
CA GLU A 26 19.32 10.98 -8.79
C GLU A 26 17.81 11.03 -9.07
N VAL A 27 17.06 10.00 -8.61
CA VAL A 27 15.60 9.96 -8.74
C VAL A 27 14.97 11.06 -7.89
N LEU A 28 15.42 11.23 -6.65
CA LEU A 28 14.93 12.29 -5.76
C LEU A 28 15.19 13.68 -6.33
N ALA A 29 16.38 13.92 -6.89
CA ALA A 29 16.71 15.17 -7.56
C ALA A 29 15.81 15.44 -8.78
N LEU A 30 15.52 14.39 -9.59
CA LEU A 30 14.59 14.49 -10.71
C LEU A 30 13.16 14.83 -10.24
N LEU A 31 12.68 14.18 -9.19
CA LEU A 31 11.34 14.42 -8.64
C LEU A 31 11.22 15.86 -8.11
N ALA A 32 12.23 16.34 -7.38
CA ALA A 32 12.28 17.71 -6.89
C ALA A 32 12.25 18.72 -8.05
N LYS A 33 13.02 18.47 -9.11
CA LYS A 33 13.04 19.30 -10.32
C LYS A 33 11.67 19.31 -11.01
N LEU A 34 11.04 18.15 -11.21
CA LEU A 34 9.72 18.07 -11.82
C LEU A 34 8.66 18.80 -11.02
N LYS A 35 8.69 18.68 -9.68
CA LYS A 35 7.78 19.42 -8.80
C LYS A 35 7.94 20.95 -8.97
N GLY A 36 9.17 21.45 -9.10
CA GLY A 36 9.45 22.87 -9.33
C GLY A 36 9.05 23.34 -10.73
N GLU A 37 9.21 22.51 -11.76
CA GLU A 37 8.84 22.82 -13.16
C GLU A 37 7.30 22.84 -13.38
N TYR A 38 6.54 22.08 -12.57
CA TYR A 38 5.07 21.95 -12.71
C TYR A 38 4.36 22.19 -11.37
N PRO A 39 4.43 23.39 -10.79
CA PRO A 39 3.91 23.69 -9.45
C PRO A 39 2.38 23.53 -9.33
N ASP A 40 1.66 23.71 -10.43
CA ASP A 40 0.18 23.60 -10.48
C ASP A 40 -0.30 22.14 -10.66
N LYS A 41 0.63 21.18 -10.75
CA LYS A 41 0.30 19.76 -10.95
C LYS A 41 0.73 18.94 -9.73
N PHE A 42 -0.12 18.01 -9.33
CA PHE A 42 0.28 17.12 -8.26
C PHE A 42 1.34 16.10 -8.73
N LEU A 43 2.25 15.78 -7.82
CA LEU A 43 3.22 14.70 -7.95
C LEU A 43 3.21 13.92 -6.66
N TRP A 44 2.74 12.69 -6.69
CA TRP A 44 2.66 11.79 -5.57
C TRP A 44 3.53 10.56 -5.79
N ILE A 45 4.09 10.05 -4.70
CA ILE A 45 4.83 8.78 -4.72
C ILE A 45 4.03 7.74 -3.93
N GLU A 46 3.84 6.59 -4.51
CA GLU A 46 3.20 5.45 -3.85
C GLU A 46 4.27 4.45 -3.43
N LEU A 47 4.43 4.27 -2.12
CA LEU A 47 5.48 3.43 -1.53
C LEU A 47 4.91 2.12 -0.99
N GLY A 48 5.51 1.00 -1.38
CA GLY A 48 5.27 -0.27 -0.74
C GLY A 48 5.90 -0.31 0.65
N LEU A 49 5.11 -0.57 1.69
CA LEU A 49 5.55 -0.96 3.02
C LEU A 49 5.15 -2.41 3.29
N GLN A 50 3.93 -2.72 2.95
CA GLN A 50 3.18 -3.96 3.18
C GLN A 50 2.93 -4.20 4.67
N THR A 51 3.97 -4.29 5.47
CA THR A 51 3.99 -4.46 6.92
C THR A 51 5.27 -3.88 7.52
N ILE A 52 5.27 -3.57 8.82
CA ILE A 52 6.48 -3.20 9.58
C ILE A 52 7.24 -4.41 10.11
N HIS A 53 6.62 -5.59 10.14
CA HIS A 53 7.19 -6.80 10.74
C HIS A 53 8.17 -7.45 9.76
N GLU A 54 9.46 -7.44 10.11
CA GLU A 54 10.53 -7.90 9.21
C GLU A 54 10.45 -9.41 8.92
N GLU A 55 9.94 -10.23 9.84
CA GLU A 55 9.73 -11.66 9.61
C GLU A 55 8.72 -11.89 8.49
N THR A 56 7.56 -11.23 8.57
CA THR A 56 6.53 -11.28 7.51
C THR A 56 7.06 -10.67 6.21
N ALA A 57 7.76 -9.52 6.29
CA ALA A 57 8.36 -8.87 5.13
C ALA A 57 9.37 -9.77 4.41
N HIS A 58 10.14 -10.56 5.16
CA HIS A 58 11.05 -11.56 4.61
C HIS A 58 10.29 -12.71 3.95
N TYR A 59 9.26 -13.25 4.62
CA TYR A 59 8.42 -14.32 4.10
C TYR A 59 7.77 -13.96 2.75
N ILE A 60 7.18 -12.76 2.65
CA ILE A 60 6.58 -12.27 1.41
C ILE A 60 7.62 -11.74 0.40
N ARG A 61 8.90 -11.85 0.70
CA ARG A 61 10.02 -11.40 -0.15
C ARG A 61 9.92 -9.93 -0.54
N ARG A 62 9.61 -9.06 0.42
CA ARG A 62 9.56 -7.60 0.20
C ARG A 62 10.86 -7.06 -0.43
N GLY A 63 12.01 -7.62 -0.04
CA GLY A 63 13.30 -7.40 -0.70
C GLY A 63 14.04 -6.12 -0.26
N TYR A 64 13.57 -5.43 0.78
CA TYR A 64 14.24 -4.29 1.44
C TYR A 64 13.82 -4.22 2.91
N PRO A 65 14.71 -3.74 3.81
CA PRO A 65 14.43 -3.59 5.24
C PRO A 65 13.54 -2.37 5.51
N LEU A 66 12.91 -2.34 6.68
CA LEU A 66 12.08 -1.22 7.13
C LEU A 66 12.85 0.12 7.12
N SER A 67 14.14 0.10 7.50
CA SER A 67 14.99 1.28 7.48
C SER A 67 15.13 1.93 6.10
N CYS A 68 15.04 1.15 5.02
CA CYS A 68 15.01 1.67 3.65
C CYS A 68 13.73 2.47 3.39
N PHE A 69 12.59 1.97 3.85
CA PHE A 69 11.31 2.68 3.78
C PHE A 69 11.36 3.99 4.59
N GLU A 70 11.87 3.95 5.83
CA GLU A 70 12.00 5.14 6.69
C GLU A 70 12.85 6.23 6.04
N LYS A 71 13.98 5.85 5.45
CA LYS A 71 14.86 6.76 4.71
C LYS A 71 14.14 7.38 3.52
N ALA A 72 13.40 6.59 2.75
CA ALA A 72 12.59 7.09 1.63
C ALA A 72 11.54 8.10 2.10
N CYS A 73 10.80 7.80 3.17
CA CYS A 73 9.82 8.71 3.76
C CYS A 73 10.46 10.04 4.22
N THR A 74 11.60 9.97 4.90
CA THR A 74 12.36 11.15 5.36
C THR A 74 12.77 12.03 4.18
N ASN A 75 13.31 11.43 3.11
CA ASN A 75 13.71 12.14 1.91
C ASN A 75 12.53 12.83 1.21
N LEU A 76 11.40 12.12 1.07
CA LEU A 76 10.20 12.68 0.45
C LEU A 76 9.63 13.84 1.26
N LYS A 77 9.62 13.74 2.60
CA LYS A 77 9.22 14.84 3.49
C LYS A 77 10.10 16.05 3.34
N THR A 78 11.42 15.86 3.31
CA THR A 78 12.40 16.96 3.11
C THR A 78 12.13 17.68 1.79
N LEU A 79 11.81 16.96 0.74
CA LEU A 79 11.45 17.52 -0.58
C LEU A 79 10.00 18.02 -0.65
N LYS A 80 9.22 17.86 0.43
CA LYS A 80 7.79 18.18 0.50
C LYS A 80 6.99 17.48 -0.61
N ILE A 81 7.36 16.27 -0.99
CA ILE A 81 6.65 15.44 -1.96
C ILE A 81 5.68 14.55 -1.20
N PRO A 82 4.35 14.69 -1.40
CA PRO A 82 3.37 13.82 -0.77
C PRO A 82 3.57 12.37 -1.19
N PHE A 83 3.39 11.44 -0.23
CA PHE A 83 3.49 10.02 -0.52
C PHE A 83 2.34 9.24 0.12
N ILE A 84 1.96 8.17 -0.56
CA ILE A 84 0.89 7.25 -0.20
C ILE A 84 1.53 5.91 0.13
N VAL A 85 1.19 5.32 1.26
CA VAL A 85 1.76 4.05 1.70
C VAL A 85 0.81 2.91 1.35
N HIS A 86 1.37 1.84 0.80
CA HIS A 86 0.64 0.59 0.56
C HIS A 86 0.90 -0.39 1.69
N THR A 87 -0.17 -0.87 2.32
CA THR A 87 -0.16 -1.98 3.29
C THR A 87 -1.02 -3.13 2.80
N ILE A 88 -0.76 -4.33 3.30
CA ILE A 88 -1.54 -5.52 2.94
C ILE A 88 -2.10 -6.12 4.23
N LEU A 89 -3.42 -6.33 4.26
CA LEU A 89 -4.14 -7.00 5.34
C LEU A 89 -4.27 -8.48 5.02
N GLY A 90 -4.09 -9.33 6.02
CA GLY A 90 -4.18 -10.78 5.90
C GLY A 90 -2.90 -11.44 5.40
N LEU A 91 -1.74 -10.83 5.66
CA LEU A 91 -0.44 -11.45 5.40
C LEU A 91 -0.26 -12.70 6.28
N PRO A 92 0.34 -13.79 5.73
CA PRO A 92 0.57 -15.02 6.49
C PRO A 92 1.37 -14.78 7.77
N GLY A 93 0.90 -15.35 8.87
CA GLY A 93 1.55 -15.26 10.17
C GLY A 93 1.30 -13.96 10.94
N GLU A 94 0.66 -12.96 10.35
CA GLU A 94 0.30 -11.72 11.06
C GLU A 94 -1.03 -11.86 11.80
N THR A 95 -1.00 -11.44 13.05
CA THR A 95 -2.19 -11.26 13.88
C THR A 95 -2.81 -9.88 13.66
N ASP A 96 -4.09 -9.70 13.98
CA ASP A 96 -4.76 -8.39 13.93
C ASP A 96 -4.01 -7.33 14.75
N ARG A 97 -3.45 -7.73 15.90
CA ARG A 97 -2.62 -6.84 16.73
C ARG A 97 -1.41 -6.30 15.95
N GLN A 98 -0.70 -7.15 15.23
CA GLN A 98 0.46 -6.75 14.44
C GLN A 98 0.06 -5.82 13.29
N VAL A 99 -1.09 -6.07 12.65
CA VAL A 99 -1.64 -5.15 11.66
C VAL A 99 -1.92 -3.77 12.28
N LEU A 100 -2.52 -3.72 13.47
CA LEU A 100 -2.78 -2.46 14.18
C LEU A 100 -1.49 -1.76 14.65
N GLU A 101 -0.44 -2.50 14.99
CA GLU A 101 0.90 -1.95 15.25
C GLU A 101 1.45 -1.23 13.99
N THR A 102 1.21 -1.79 12.81
CA THR A 102 1.55 -1.13 11.54
C THR A 102 0.76 0.18 11.35
N MET A 103 -0.53 0.22 11.70
CA MET A 103 -1.31 1.47 11.62
C MET A 103 -0.79 2.54 12.60
N LYS A 104 -0.49 2.15 13.83
CA LYS A 104 0.11 3.06 14.83
C LYS A 104 1.47 3.60 14.39
N TYR A 105 2.30 2.77 13.80
CA TYR A 105 3.58 3.18 13.22
C TYR A 105 3.38 4.22 12.10
N LEU A 106 2.39 4.02 11.22
CA LEU A 106 2.10 4.95 10.15
C LEU A 106 1.61 6.32 10.64
N ASN A 107 0.96 6.40 11.81
CA ASN A 107 0.64 7.70 12.42
C ASN A 107 1.92 8.51 12.75
N HIS A 108 3.00 7.87 13.17
CA HIS A 108 4.30 8.54 13.38
C HIS A 108 4.98 8.93 12.07
N ILE A 109 4.86 8.08 11.05
CA ILE A 109 5.35 8.40 9.71
C ILE A 109 4.53 9.52 9.08
N ALA A 110 3.27 9.69 9.44
CA ALA A 110 2.35 10.70 8.90
C ALA A 110 2.46 10.85 7.36
N PRO A 111 2.13 9.80 6.57
CA PRO A 111 2.06 9.88 5.13
C PRO A 111 0.89 10.78 4.71
N PHE A 112 0.89 11.29 3.48
CA PHE A 112 -0.27 11.98 2.92
C PHE A 112 -1.49 11.06 2.83
N GLY A 113 -1.28 9.79 2.50
CA GLY A 113 -2.37 8.83 2.42
C GLY A 113 -1.92 7.38 2.53
N ILE A 114 -2.92 6.49 2.57
CA ILE A 114 -2.73 5.05 2.71
C ILE A 114 -3.65 4.28 1.76
N LYS A 115 -3.17 3.13 1.30
CA LYS A 115 -3.96 2.09 0.64
C LYS A 115 -3.93 0.84 1.49
N LEU A 116 -5.08 0.47 2.06
CA LEU A 116 -5.30 -0.78 2.79
C LEU A 116 -5.73 -1.84 1.78
N GLN A 117 -4.84 -2.74 1.43
CA GLN A 117 -5.11 -3.77 0.42
C GLN A 117 -5.33 -5.12 1.09
N LEU A 118 -6.26 -5.89 0.56
CA LEU A 118 -6.42 -7.30 0.94
C LEU A 118 -5.35 -8.14 0.25
N LEU A 119 -4.78 -9.11 0.95
CA LEU A 119 -3.92 -10.12 0.34
C LEU A 119 -4.71 -10.89 -0.74
N HIS A 120 -4.13 -10.97 -1.93
CA HIS A 120 -4.60 -11.81 -3.02
C HIS A 120 -3.61 -12.92 -3.31
N ILE A 121 -4.09 -14.16 -3.23
CA ILE A 121 -3.31 -15.35 -3.53
C ILE A 121 -3.53 -15.67 -5.00
N LEU A 122 -2.46 -15.57 -5.78
CA LEU A 122 -2.50 -15.70 -7.23
C LEU A 122 -1.82 -17.00 -7.67
N LYS A 123 -2.35 -17.64 -8.71
CA LYS A 123 -1.76 -18.81 -9.35
C LYS A 123 -0.30 -18.55 -9.75
N ASN A 124 0.50 -19.61 -9.76
CA ASN A 124 1.90 -19.59 -10.16
C ASN A 124 2.80 -18.72 -9.26
N THR A 125 2.49 -18.65 -7.97
CA THR A 125 3.31 -18.01 -6.95
C THR A 125 3.62 -18.99 -5.84
N ASP A 126 4.75 -18.85 -5.18
CA ASP A 126 5.11 -19.67 -4.02
C ASP A 126 4.07 -19.54 -2.89
N LEU A 127 3.47 -18.36 -2.77
CA LEU A 127 2.41 -18.11 -1.80
C LEU A 127 1.15 -18.95 -2.08
N ALA A 128 0.86 -19.24 -3.37
CA ALA A 128 -0.21 -20.14 -3.74
C ALA A 128 0.08 -21.58 -3.33
N GLU A 129 1.32 -22.03 -3.48
CA GLU A 129 1.73 -23.37 -3.04
C GLU A 129 1.60 -23.52 -1.51
N ASP A 130 1.99 -22.50 -0.74
CA ASP A 130 1.88 -22.51 0.71
C ASP A 130 0.42 -22.51 1.16
N TYR A 131 -0.43 -21.75 0.46
CA TYR A 131 -1.88 -21.77 0.70
C TYR A 131 -2.52 -23.14 0.39
N GLU A 132 -2.16 -23.76 -0.72
CA GLU A 132 -2.65 -25.08 -1.11
C GLU A 132 -2.21 -26.20 -0.15
N LYS A 133 -1.03 -26.04 0.48
CA LYS A 133 -0.54 -26.91 1.56
C LYS A 133 -1.20 -26.63 2.92
N GLY A 134 -2.06 -25.62 3.03
CA GLY A 134 -2.74 -25.25 4.27
C GLY A 134 -1.82 -24.59 5.32
N ILE A 135 -0.71 -23.98 4.90
CA ILE A 135 0.22 -23.30 5.83
C ILE A 135 -0.42 -22.04 6.41
N PHE A 136 -1.32 -21.39 5.68
CA PHE A 136 -2.11 -20.25 6.14
C PHE A 136 -3.47 -20.23 5.46
N GLU A 137 -4.39 -19.43 6.01
CA GLU A 137 -5.73 -19.23 5.47
C GLU A 137 -5.92 -17.78 4.98
N ALA A 138 -6.75 -17.61 3.94
CA ALA A 138 -7.17 -16.28 3.51
C ALA A 138 -8.26 -15.74 4.46
N LEU A 139 -8.30 -14.44 4.68
CA LEU A 139 -9.33 -13.81 5.50
C LEU A 139 -10.73 -14.07 4.95
N THR A 140 -11.68 -14.32 5.85
CA THR A 140 -13.11 -14.29 5.52
C THR A 140 -13.58 -12.85 5.26
N PRO A 141 -14.72 -12.63 4.57
CA PRO A 141 -15.26 -11.28 4.39
C PRO A 141 -15.49 -10.55 5.71
N GLU A 142 -16.04 -11.26 6.70
CA GLU A 142 -16.37 -10.71 8.02
C GLU A 142 -15.10 -10.27 8.76
N HIS A 143 -14.11 -11.16 8.87
CA HIS A 143 -12.83 -10.86 9.54
C HIS A 143 -12.11 -9.70 8.83
N TYR A 144 -12.12 -9.69 7.49
CA TYR A 144 -11.52 -8.57 6.75
C TYR A 144 -12.20 -7.23 7.06
N LEU A 145 -13.53 -7.19 7.12
CA LEU A 145 -14.28 -5.97 7.41
C LEU A 145 -14.02 -5.48 8.85
N ASP A 146 -14.03 -6.38 9.83
CA ASP A 146 -13.75 -6.06 11.24
C ASP A 146 -12.32 -5.51 11.40
N LEU A 147 -11.34 -6.16 10.77
CA LEU A 147 -9.96 -5.71 10.78
C LEU A 147 -9.79 -4.37 10.08
N LEU A 148 -10.45 -4.16 8.93
CA LEU A 148 -10.42 -2.92 8.17
C LEU A 148 -10.99 -1.75 8.99
N VAL A 149 -12.16 -1.93 9.64
CA VAL A 149 -12.76 -0.93 10.52
C VAL A 149 -11.82 -0.61 11.68
N SER A 150 -11.22 -1.63 12.27
CA SER A 150 -10.22 -1.47 13.34
C SER A 150 -9.01 -0.67 12.86
N CYS A 151 -8.50 -0.94 11.65
CA CYS A 151 -7.41 -0.16 11.05
C CYS A 151 -7.79 1.31 10.87
N LEU A 152 -8.98 1.58 10.32
CA LEU A 152 -9.49 2.94 10.10
C LEU A 152 -9.63 3.70 11.42
N ALA A 153 -10.12 3.05 12.47
CA ALA A 153 -10.27 3.64 13.81
C ALA A 153 -8.93 3.97 14.49
N HIS A 154 -7.84 3.29 14.09
CA HIS A 154 -6.50 3.52 14.65
C HIS A 154 -5.65 4.50 13.84
N LEU A 155 -6.05 4.85 12.62
CA LEU A 155 -5.35 5.83 11.78
C LEU A 155 -5.70 7.26 12.19
N SER A 156 -4.72 8.15 12.06
CA SER A 156 -4.95 9.59 12.20
C SER A 156 -5.96 10.08 11.16
N PRO A 157 -6.91 10.96 11.54
CA PRO A 157 -7.85 11.56 10.60
C PRO A 157 -7.19 12.42 9.50
N ASP A 158 -5.92 12.79 9.68
CA ASP A 158 -5.16 13.54 8.68
C ASP A 158 -4.63 12.66 7.53
N ILE A 159 -4.69 11.34 7.67
CA ILE A 159 -4.23 10.40 6.64
C ILE A 159 -5.37 10.08 5.68
N VAL A 160 -5.20 10.43 4.40
CA VAL A 160 -6.22 10.20 3.37
C VAL A 160 -6.30 8.70 3.01
N ILE A 161 -7.49 8.13 3.06
CA ILE A 161 -7.70 6.74 2.65
C ILE A 161 -7.94 6.70 1.13
N HIS A 162 -6.95 6.21 0.40
CA HIS A 162 -7.02 6.11 -1.07
C HIS A 162 -7.68 4.82 -1.56
N ARG A 163 -7.61 3.76 -0.77
CA ARG A 163 -8.14 2.45 -1.15
C ARG A 163 -8.34 1.58 0.09
N VAL A 164 -9.43 0.84 0.09
CA VAL A 164 -9.77 -0.15 1.13
C VAL A 164 -9.95 -1.57 0.61
N THR A 165 -9.67 -1.80 -0.69
CA THR A 165 -9.74 -3.14 -1.31
C THR A 165 -8.59 -3.31 -2.29
N GLY A 166 -8.26 -4.54 -2.65
CA GLY A 166 -7.30 -4.85 -3.71
C GLY A 166 -7.95 -5.11 -5.07
N ASP A 167 -7.12 -5.15 -6.12
CA ASP A 167 -7.48 -5.58 -7.47
C ASP A 167 -6.56 -6.72 -7.87
N GLY A 168 -7.06 -7.95 -7.85
CA GLY A 168 -6.35 -9.11 -8.40
C GLY A 168 -6.88 -9.47 -9.80
N PRO A 169 -6.05 -9.97 -10.70
CA PRO A 169 -6.49 -10.50 -11.97
C PRO A 169 -7.40 -11.71 -11.75
N LYS A 170 -8.67 -11.62 -12.22
CA LYS A 170 -9.71 -12.62 -11.94
C LYS A 170 -9.30 -14.04 -12.30
N ASP A 171 -8.65 -14.22 -13.44
CA ASP A 171 -8.26 -15.53 -13.97
C ASP A 171 -7.11 -16.18 -13.19
N LEU A 172 -6.35 -15.39 -12.45
CA LEU A 172 -5.24 -15.86 -11.63
C LEU A 172 -5.60 -15.96 -10.14
N LEU A 173 -6.71 -15.37 -9.70
CA LEU A 173 -7.07 -15.35 -8.28
C LEU A 173 -7.50 -16.73 -7.78
N ILE A 174 -6.76 -17.27 -6.79
CA ILE A 174 -7.11 -18.47 -6.05
C ILE A 174 -8.02 -18.10 -4.87
N ALA A 175 -7.55 -17.17 -4.02
CA ALA A 175 -8.26 -16.72 -2.83
C ALA A 175 -7.89 -15.28 -2.45
N PRO A 176 -8.75 -14.59 -1.71
CA PRO A 176 -10.13 -14.94 -1.41
C PRO A 176 -11.07 -14.56 -2.57
N LYS A 177 -11.87 -15.48 -3.06
CA LYS A 177 -12.76 -15.25 -4.23
C LYS A 177 -13.86 -14.21 -3.97
N TRP A 178 -14.29 -14.03 -2.71
CA TRP A 178 -15.29 -13.03 -2.35
C TRP A 178 -14.84 -11.59 -2.69
N SER A 179 -13.53 -11.33 -2.73
CA SER A 179 -12.96 -10.03 -3.06
C SER A 179 -13.24 -9.55 -4.49
N LEU A 180 -13.68 -10.45 -5.37
CA LEU A 180 -14.10 -10.11 -6.74
C LEU A 180 -15.37 -9.27 -6.77
N ASP A 181 -16.22 -9.36 -5.74
CA ASP A 181 -17.41 -8.52 -5.59
C ASP A 181 -17.10 -7.29 -4.73
N LYS A 182 -16.34 -6.36 -5.30
CA LYS A 182 -15.97 -5.11 -4.62
C LYS A 182 -17.16 -4.28 -4.18
N ARG A 183 -18.27 -4.31 -4.94
CA ARG A 183 -19.46 -3.55 -4.60
C ARG A 183 -20.05 -4.06 -3.29
N LYS A 184 -20.11 -5.38 -3.11
CA LYS A 184 -20.57 -5.98 -1.87
C LYS A 184 -19.68 -5.59 -0.70
N VAL A 185 -18.35 -5.65 -0.86
CA VAL A 185 -17.40 -5.25 0.19
C VAL A 185 -17.58 -3.78 0.59
N LEU A 186 -17.66 -2.87 -0.37
CA LEU A 186 -17.82 -1.44 -0.10
C LEU A 186 -19.19 -1.14 0.54
N ASN A 187 -20.26 -1.79 0.06
CA ASN A 187 -21.59 -1.62 0.67
C ASN A 187 -21.61 -2.13 2.12
N SER A 188 -20.98 -3.30 2.39
CA SER A 188 -20.89 -3.81 3.76
C SER A 188 -20.14 -2.86 4.68
N LEU A 189 -19.04 -2.25 4.20
CA LEU A 189 -18.29 -1.25 4.97
C LEU A 189 -19.12 0.00 5.29
N HIS A 190 -20.01 0.43 4.39
CA HIS A 190 -20.87 1.59 4.60
C HIS A 190 -22.03 1.34 5.59
N HIS A 191 -22.33 0.09 5.90
CA HIS A 191 -23.38 -0.30 6.84
C HIS A 191 -22.86 -0.63 8.25
N LEU A 192 -21.53 -0.59 8.47
CA LEU A 192 -20.87 -0.71 9.75
C LEU A 192 -20.63 0.66 10.39
#